data_a197f41a3f82cab072367625e115fad4
#
_entry.id   a197f41a3f82cab072367625e115fad4
#
_cell.length_a   1.000
_cell.length_b   1.000
_cell.length_c   1.000
_cell.angle_alpha   90.00
_cell.angle_beta   90.00
_cell.angle_gamma   90.00
#
_symmetry.space_group_name_H-M   'P 1'
#
loop_
_entity.id
_entity.type
_entity.pdbx_description
1 polymer ?
#
loop_
_entity_poly.entity_id
_entity_poly.type
_entity_poly.pdbx_seq_one_letter_code
_entity_poly.pdbx_strand_id
1 'polypeptide(L)'
;MKQVLAFLLLVAAPQLLSAASVDTVDVLSASMHKTYKIAVVTPEGYAKSKSSYPVLYLLHGAWGHFSDWLKNTPDKMLVKNLADQYNLIIVLPEGETFGWYLNSPVNPASQFETFVTEEVIPKVDASYRTVATQKARVITGLSMGGHGALYLSTRHPDLFCAAGSMSGALDVELKNWRLDANGYKTFRKLFEEILGADSTSYPQFSVINLADKMKANGFKLMIDCGTEDFLIEPNRELHRRLLYNHTPHDYIERPGAHTWDYWQNALPSHVLFLTNVLRSNGVMVPKISANHN
;
A
#
# COMPACT_ATOMS: atom_id res chain seq x y z
N MET A 1 21.38 -14.25 69.74
CA MET A 1 21.44 -13.43 68.51
C MET A 1 20.57 -14.06 67.42
N LYS A 2 19.36 -13.51 67.18
CA LYS A 2 18.46 -14.00 66.14
C LYS A 2 18.67 -13.14 64.88
N GLN A 3 19.19 -13.78 63.81
CA GLN A 3 19.29 -13.11 62.50
C GLN A 3 17.89 -13.12 61.83
N VAL A 4 17.38 -11.95 61.55
CA VAL A 4 16.17 -11.75 60.76
C VAL A 4 16.63 -11.65 59.26
N LEU A 5 16.29 -12.67 58.48
CA LEU A 5 16.50 -12.68 57.02
C LEU A 5 15.32 -11.89 56.40
N ALA A 6 15.61 -10.69 55.89
CA ALA A 6 14.63 -9.91 55.12
C ALA A 6 14.61 -10.42 53.69
N PHE A 7 13.51 -11.08 53.29
CA PHE A 7 13.24 -11.41 51.88
C PHE A 7 12.71 -10.16 51.15
N LEU A 8 13.54 -9.59 50.28
CA LEU A 8 13.06 -8.58 49.32
C LEU A 8 12.28 -9.29 48.20
N LEU A 9 10.97 -9.15 48.23
CA LEU A 9 10.10 -9.51 47.10
C LEU A 9 10.31 -8.44 46.01
N LEU A 10 11.07 -8.79 44.95
CA LEU A 10 11.06 -8.03 43.70
C LEU A 10 9.70 -8.25 43.03
N VAL A 11 8.80 -7.27 43.16
CA VAL A 11 7.58 -7.22 42.38
C VAL A 11 7.99 -6.76 40.97
N ALA A 12 8.15 -7.69 40.04
CA ALA A 12 8.28 -7.38 38.63
C ALA A 12 6.96 -6.73 38.16
N ALA A 13 6.97 -5.42 37.99
CA ALA A 13 5.84 -4.74 37.36
C ALA A 13 5.66 -5.33 35.95
N PRO A 14 4.42 -5.75 35.55
CA PRO A 14 4.20 -6.20 34.20
C PRO A 14 4.54 -5.04 33.27
N GLN A 15 5.57 -5.22 32.45
CA GLN A 15 5.82 -4.33 31.33
C GLN A 15 4.65 -4.49 30.38
N LEU A 16 3.77 -3.51 30.31
CA LEU A 16 2.78 -3.40 29.26
C LEU A 16 3.53 -3.33 27.92
N LEU A 17 3.63 -4.46 27.24
CA LEU A 17 4.11 -4.52 25.87
C LEU A 17 3.19 -3.60 25.05
N SER A 18 3.71 -2.46 24.65
CA SER A 18 3.02 -1.53 23.76
C SER A 18 3.08 -2.15 22.38
N ALA A 19 1.97 -2.58 21.83
CA ALA A 19 1.86 -3.05 20.45
C ALA A 19 1.53 -1.87 19.52
N ALA A 20 1.71 -2.06 18.21
CA ALA A 20 1.27 -1.12 17.20
C ALA A 20 -0.19 -0.69 17.41
N SER A 21 -0.45 0.60 17.33
CA SER A 21 -1.80 1.17 17.46
C SER A 21 -2.41 1.47 16.10
N VAL A 22 -3.73 1.51 16.05
CA VAL A 22 -4.50 1.84 14.84
C VAL A 22 -5.41 3.01 15.14
N ASP A 23 -5.21 4.10 14.44
CA ASP A 23 -6.07 5.26 14.48
C ASP A 23 -6.98 5.26 13.23
N THR A 24 -8.24 5.67 13.39
CA THR A 24 -9.13 6.00 12.28
C THR A 24 -9.21 7.51 12.18
N VAL A 25 -8.85 8.06 11.03
CA VAL A 25 -8.74 9.49 10.79
C VAL A 25 -9.71 9.92 9.70
N ASP A 26 -10.44 10.99 9.95
CA ASP A 26 -11.28 11.63 8.95
C ASP A 26 -10.43 12.59 8.09
N VAL A 27 -10.55 12.43 6.77
CA VAL A 27 -9.91 13.29 5.77
C VAL A 27 -11.02 13.91 4.91
N LEU A 28 -11.15 15.22 4.98
CA LEU A 28 -12.03 15.95 4.08
C LEU A 28 -11.40 15.97 2.69
N SER A 29 -12.09 15.39 1.72
CA SER A 29 -11.77 15.59 0.32
C SER A 29 -12.44 16.86 -0.19
N ALA A 30 -11.64 17.88 -0.46
CA ALA A 30 -12.12 19.10 -1.07
C ALA A 30 -12.50 18.86 -2.54
N SER A 31 -11.77 17.98 -3.22
CA SER A 31 -12.01 17.63 -4.63
C SER A 31 -13.34 16.88 -4.85
N MET A 32 -13.78 16.07 -3.85
CA MET A 32 -15.02 15.29 -3.94
C MET A 32 -16.13 15.77 -3.00
N HIS A 33 -15.90 16.85 -2.23
CA HIS A 33 -16.84 17.42 -1.25
C HIS A 33 -17.38 16.39 -0.26
N LYS A 34 -16.53 15.44 0.17
CA LYS A 34 -16.91 14.32 1.05
C LYS A 34 -15.79 14.02 2.05
N THR A 35 -16.16 13.65 3.26
CA THR A 35 -15.20 13.16 4.25
C THR A 35 -15.06 11.66 4.13
N TYR A 36 -13.83 11.19 3.99
CA TYR A 36 -13.46 9.77 3.96
C TYR A 36 -12.68 9.40 5.21
N LYS A 37 -12.75 8.12 5.58
CA LYS A 37 -11.94 7.56 6.64
C LYS A 37 -10.70 6.90 6.07
N ILE A 38 -9.59 7.04 6.78
CA ILE A 38 -8.37 6.28 6.55
C ILE A 38 -7.97 5.60 7.86
N ALA A 39 -7.20 4.51 7.78
CA ALA A 39 -6.53 3.99 8.96
C ALA A 39 -5.06 4.35 8.95
N VAL A 40 -4.51 4.64 10.12
CA VAL A 40 -3.08 4.88 10.32
C VAL A 40 -2.59 3.95 11.41
N VAL A 41 -1.66 3.06 11.05
CA VAL A 41 -1.02 2.13 11.98
C VAL A 41 0.33 2.72 12.37
N THR A 42 0.50 3.02 13.66
CA THR A 42 1.76 3.51 14.20
C THR A 42 2.48 2.38 14.95
N PRO A 43 3.82 2.24 14.79
CA PRO A 43 4.57 1.14 15.38
C PRO A 43 4.66 1.24 16.90
N GLU A 44 5.03 0.12 17.53
CA GLU A 44 5.34 0.06 18.95
C GLU A 44 6.30 1.21 19.36
N GLY A 45 6.04 1.82 20.50
CA GLY A 45 6.88 2.90 21.01
C GLY A 45 6.69 4.26 20.33
N TYR A 46 5.87 4.36 19.26
CA TYR A 46 5.59 5.62 18.59
C TYR A 46 5.19 6.73 19.56
N ALA A 47 4.25 6.48 20.49
CA ALA A 47 3.77 7.49 21.42
C ALA A 47 4.88 8.03 22.36
N LYS A 48 5.90 7.23 22.67
CA LYS A 48 7.01 7.59 23.56
C LYS A 48 8.22 8.15 22.80
N SER A 49 8.32 7.95 21.50
CA SER A 49 9.40 8.42 20.65
C SER A 49 9.17 9.86 20.21
N LYS A 50 10.29 10.58 19.97
CA LYS A 50 10.29 11.89 19.29
C LYS A 50 10.75 11.79 17.83
N SER A 51 11.09 10.59 17.37
CA SER A 51 11.58 10.35 16.01
C SER A 51 10.48 10.52 14.98
N SER A 52 10.85 10.89 13.75
CA SER A 52 10.00 10.81 12.58
C SER A 52 10.19 9.48 11.87
N TYR A 53 9.13 8.96 11.24
CA TYR A 53 9.06 7.61 10.70
C TYR A 53 8.83 7.64 9.18
N PRO A 54 9.42 6.70 8.42
CA PRO A 54 9.04 6.49 7.03
C PRO A 54 7.61 5.94 6.95
N VAL A 55 6.95 6.15 5.80
CA VAL A 55 5.54 5.83 5.61
C VAL A 55 5.34 4.86 4.45
N LEU A 56 4.59 3.80 4.71
CA LEU A 56 4.04 2.90 3.70
C LEU A 56 2.55 3.23 3.49
N TYR A 57 2.17 3.55 2.27
CA TYR A 57 0.78 3.59 1.83
C TYR A 57 0.38 2.22 1.31
N LEU A 58 -0.65 1.60 1.94
CA LEU A 58 -1.11 0.24 1.65
C LEU A 58 -2.56 0.26 1.15
N LEU A 59 -2.72 0.10 -0.16
CA LEU A 59 -3.99 0.27 -0.87
C LEU A 59 -4.82 -1.02 -0.89
N HIS A 60 -6.15 -0.90 -0.72
CA HIS A 60 -7.11 -2.01 -0.80
C HIS A 60 -7.54 -2.30 -2.24
N GLY A 61 -8.22 -3.42 -2.47
CA GLY A 61 -8.76 -3.83 -3.76
C GLY A 61 -10.17 -3.32 -4.04
N ALA A 62 -10.67 -3.61 -5.24
CA ALA A 62 -12.07 -3.33 -5.60
C ALA A 62 -13.05 -4.01 -4.64
N TRP A 63 -14.24 -3.42 -4.48
CA TRP A 63 -15.29 -3.78 -3.52
C TRP A 63 -14.85 -3.73 -2.05
N GLY A 64 -13.66 -3.17 -1.79
CA GLY A 64 -13.09 -3.01 -0.47
C GLY A 64 -13.17 -1.59 0.07
N HIS A 65 -12.55 -1.42 1.26
CA HIS A 65 -12.45 -0.16 1.97
C HIS A 65 -11.13 -0.05 2.74
N PHE A 66 -10.81 1.13 3.24
CA PHE A 66 -9.58 1.44 3.99
C PHE A 66 -9.25 0.44 5.12
N SER A 67 -10.25 -0.23 5.69
CA SER A 67 -10.06 -1.14 6.82
C SER A 67 -9.77 -2.60 6.44
N ASP A 68 -9.81 -2.95 5.14
CA ASP A 68 -9.81 -4.35 4.69
C ASP A 68 -8.53 -5.10 5.04
N TRP A 69 -7.38 -4.48 4.90
CA TRP A 69 -6.12 -5.07 5.32
C TRP A 69 -6.06 -5.42 6.81
N LEU A 70 -6.86 -4.75 7.64
CA LEU A 70 -6.96 -5.03 9.07
C LEU A 70 -8.06 -6.06 9.40
N LYS A 71 -9.09 -6.17 8.54
CA LYS A 71 -10.29 -6.97 8.81
C LYS A 71 -10.35 -8.28 8.00
N ASN A 72 -9.91 -8.27 6.75
CA ASN A 72 -10.10 -9.39 5.83
C ASN A 72 -8.87 -10.28 5.73
N THR A 73 -7.67 -9.77 6.06
CA THR A 73 -6.46 -10.60 6.17
C THR A 73 -6.70 -11.73 7.19
N PRO A 74 -6.39 -12.99 6.88
CA PRO A 74 -6.51 -14.12 7.83
C PRO A 74 -5.80 -13.84 9.16
N ASP A 75 -4.54 -13.43 9.15
CA ASP A 75 -3.86 -12.89 10.34
C ASP A 75 -4.22 -11.41 10.56
N LYS A 76 -5.09 -11.16 11.53
CA LYS A 76 -5.53 -9.80 11.92
C LYS A 76 -4.41 -8.94 12.51
N MET A 77 -3.29 -9.53 12.87
CA MET A 77 -2.14 -8.83 13.41
C MET A 77 -1.07 -8.52 12.35
N LEU A 78 -1.19 -9.07 11.13
CA LEU A 78 -0.15 -8.95 10.10
C LEU A 78 0.33 -7.51 9.89
N VAL A 79 -0.59 -6.56 9.61
CA VAL A 79 -0.22 -5.17 9.33
C VAL A 79 0.43 -4.50 10.54
N LYS A 80 -0.08 -4.76 11.75
CA LYS A 80 0.49 -4.26 13.01
C LYS A 80 1.89 -4.83 13.25
N ASN A 81 2.04 -6.16 13.08
CA ASN A 81 3.32 -6.84 13.22
C ASN A 81 4.36 -6.30 12.24
N LEU A 82 3.97 -6.01 11.00
CA LEU A 82 4.86 -5.40 10.01
C LEU A 82 5.24 -3.95 10.37
N ALA A 83 4.29 -3.16 10.87
CA ALA A 83 4.60 -1.82 11.38
C ALA A 83 5.63 -1.88 12.51
N ASP A 84 5.46 -2.80 13.47
CA ASP A 84 6.38 -3.01 14.58
C ASP A 84 7.74 -3.56 14.11
N GLN A 85 7.71 -4.57 13.25
CA GLN A 85 8.93 -5.24 12.76
C GLN A 85 9.86 -4.27 12.04
N TYR A 86 9.30 -3.41 11.20
CA TYR A 86 10.06 -2.50 10.34
C TYR A 86 10.09 -1.06 10.83
N ASN A 87 9.42 -0.77 11.95
CA ASN A 87 9.36 0.57 12.54
C ASN A 87 8.82 1.62 11.55
N LEU A 88 7.67 1.31 10.94
CA LEU A 88 7.00 2.08 9.90
C LEU A 88 5.67 2.63 10.39
N ILE A 89 5.27 3.80 9.90
CA ILE A 89 3.86 4.17 9.85
C ILE A 89 3.25 3.52 8.60
N ILE A 90 2.12 2.81 8.75
CA ILE A 90 1.38 2.26 7.62
C ILE A 90 0.04 2.97 7.52
N VAL A 91 -0.21 3.60 6.37
CA VAL A 91 -1.44 4.34 6.06
C VAL A 91 -2.28 3.52 5.09
N LEU A 92 -3.56 3.36 5.40
CA LEU A 92 -4.53 2.64 4.60
C LEU A 92 -5.59 3.63 4.09
N PRO A 93 -5.38 4.24 2.92
CA PRO A 93 -6.33 5.18 2.34
C PRO A 93 -7.61 4.51 1.88
N GLU A 94 -8.72 5.28 1.88
CA GLU A 94 -9.94 4.90 1.19
C GLU A 94 -9.77 5.07 -0.34
N GLY A 95 -10.33 4.15 -1.11
CA GLY A 95 -10.39 4.19 -2.57
C GLY A 95 -11.79 3.90 -3.08
N GLU A 96 -12.78 3.82 -2.18
CA GLU A 96 -14.13 3.31 -2.41
C GLU A 96 -14.17 1.96 -3.12
N THR A 97 -15.36 1.47 -3.38
CA THR A 97 -15.54 0.14 -3.95
C THR A 97 -14.96 -0.01 -5.34
N PHE A 98 -14.85 1.09 -6.11
CA PHE A 98 -14.34 1.07 -7.49
C PHE A 98 -13.74 2.41 -7.94
N GLY A 99 -13.01 3.12 -7.06
CA GLY A 99 -12.41 4.42 -7.41
C GLY A 99 -11.07 4.33 -8.15
N TRP A 100 -10.45 3.16 -8.22
CA TRP A 100 -9.22 2.84 -8.97
C TRP A 100 -8.01 3.73 -8.68
N TYR A 101 -8.08 4.54 -7.65
CA TYR A 101 -7.02 5.49 -7.28
C TYR A 101 -6.62 6.41 -8.45
N LEU A 102 -7.60 6.77 -9.29
CA LEU A 102 -7.43 7.69 -10.40
C LEU A 102 -8.45 8.85 -10.29
N ASN A 103 -8.23 9.91 -11.05
CA ASN A 103 -9.22 10.96 -11.23
C ASN A 103 -10.12 10.60 -12.40
N SER A 104 -11.39 10.36 -12.12
CA SER A 104 -12.38 10.08 -13.15
C SER A 104 -12.58 11.28 -14.05
N PRO A 105 -12.48 11.13 -15.39
CA PRO A 105 -12.76 12.22 -16.33
C PRO A 105 -14.26 12.53 -16.47
N VAL A 106 -15.13 11.65 -16.00
CA VAL A 106 -16.60 11.75 -16.18
C VAL A 106 -17.37 11.80 -14.87
N ASN A 107 -16.77 11.42 -13.76
CA ASN A 107 -17.41 11.44 -12.43
C ASN A 107 -16.63 12.33 -11.46
N PRO A 108 -17.07 13.57 -11.21
CA PRO A 108 -16.38 14.50 -10.29
C PRO A 108 -16.38 14.02 -8.82
N ALA A 109 -17.24 13.06 -8.45
CA ALA A 109 -17.24 12.44 -7.13
C ALA A 109 -16.23 11.28 -6.98
N SER A 110 -15.39 11.02 -7.99
CA SER A 110 -14.35 9.98 -7.98
C SER A 110 -13.01 10.57 -8.43
N GLN A 111 -12.32 11.26 -7.49
CA GLN A 111 -11.04 11.95 -7.71
C GLN A 111 -9.99 11.37 -6.77
N PHE A 112 -9.78 10.04 -6.82
CA PHE A 112 -8.96 9.33 -5.83
C PHE A 112 -7.45 9.49 -6.03
N GLU A 113 -6.99 9.87 -7.23
CA GLU A 113 -5.59 10.31 -7.42
C GLU A 113 -5.32 11.56 -6.59
N THR A 114 -6.12 12.63 -6.77
CA THR A 114 -6.03 13.86 -5.97
C THR A 114 -6.21 13.56 -4.47
N PHE A 115 -7.20 12.74 -4.11
CA PHE A 115 -7.45 12.39 -2.71
C PHE A 115 -6.21 11.82 -2.03
N VAL A 116 -5.55 10.84 -2.65
CA VAL A 116 -4.37 10.22 -2.04
C VAL A 116 -3.18 11.17 -2.04
N THR A 117 -2.90 11.84 -3.16
CA THR A 117 -1.65 12.58 -3.35
C THR A 117 -1.68 13.99 -2.75
N GLU A 118 -2.82 14.67 -2.78
CA GLU A 118 -2.92 16.07 -2.38
C GLU A 118 -3.70 16.28 -1.07
N GLU A 119 -4.49 15.27 -0.61
CA GLU A 119 -5.33 15.41 0.58
C GLU A 119 -4.87 14.45 1.71
N VAL A 120 -4.70 13.15 1.43
CA VAL A 120 -4.28 12.16 2.44
C VAL A 120 -2.82 12.35 2.85
N ILE A 121 -1.89 12.43 1.90
CA ILE A 121 -0.45 12.58 2.20
C ILE A 121 -0.19 13.82 3.06
N PRO A 122 -0.63 15.03 2.70
CA PRO A 122 -0.41 16.22 3.53
C PRO A 122 -1.09 16.12 4.90
N LYS A 123 -2.28 15.52 4.97
CA LYS A 123 -2.99 15.32 6.24
C LYS A 123 -2.21 14.40 7.19
N VAL A 124 -1.66 13.31 6.68
CA VAL A 124 -0.84 12.37 7.45
C VAL A 124 0.45 13.04 7.91
N ASP A 125 1.13 13.74 7.01
CA ASP A 125 2.38 14.45 7.33
C ASP A 125 2.18 15.56 8.39
N ALA A 126 1.02 16.24 8.38
CA ALA A 126 0.66 17.24 9.38
C ALA A 126 0.22 16.65 10.72
N SER A 127 -0.31 15.42 10.73
CA SER A 127 -0.91 14.82 11.94
C SER A 127 0.01 13.84 12.66
N TYR A 128 1.00 13.27 11.96
CA TYR A 128 1.91 12.25 12.46
C TYR A 128 3.37 12.66 12.25
N ARG A 129 4.26 12.09 13.06
CA ARG A 129 5.71 12.31 12.92
C ARG A 129 6.25 11.48 11.75
N THR A 130 5.99 11.92 10.55
CA THR A 130 6.52 11.33 9.32
C THR A 130 7.85 11.97 8.92
N VAL A 131 8.68 11.24 8.19
CA VAL A 131 9.74 11.83 7.39
C VAL A 131 9.08 12.29 6.07
N ALA A 132 8.61 13.55 6.04
CA ALA A 132 7.78 14.10 4.97
C ALA A 132 8.58 14.38 3.68
N THR A 133 9.25 13.36 3.14
CA THR A 133 10.04 13.44 1.91
C THR A 133 9.76 12.25 0.99
N GLN A 134 9.96 12.43 -0.30
CA GLN A 134 9.87 11.36 -1.31
C GLN A 134 10.73 10.15 -0.92
N LYS A 135 11.95 10.34 -0.41
CA LYS A 135 12.89 9.27 -0.02
C LYS A 135 12.39 8.36 1.09
N ALA A 136 11.41 8.81 1.87
CA ALA A 136 10.86 8.10 3.03
C ALA A 136 9.42 7.61 2.82
N ARG A 137 8.89 7.73 1.59
CA ARG A 137 7.51 7.35 1.28
C ARG A 137 7.49 6.26 0.23
N VAL A 138 6.81 5.15 0.55
CA VAL A 138 6.66 3.99 -0.32
C VAL A 138 5.19 3.59 -0.41
N ILE A 139 4.81 2.88 -1.47
CA ILE A 139 3.42 2.50 -1.72
C ILE A 139 3.33 1.07 -2.24
N THR A 140 2.30 0.34 -1.81
CA THR A 140 1.92 -0.97 -2.37
C THR A 140 0.42 -1.20 -2.20
N GLY A 141 -0.10 -2.23 -2.85
CA GLY A 141 -1.50 -2.60 -2.71
C GLY A 141 -1.84 -3.88 -3.47
N LEU A 142 -3.06 -4.34 -3.29
CA LEU A 142 -3.59 -5.53 -3.96
C LEU A 142 -4.62 -5.17 -5.04
N SER A 143 -4.68 -5.92 -6.14
CA SER A 143 -5.73 -5.81 -7.16
C SER A 143 -5.86 -4.38 -7.71
N MET A 144 -7.02 -3.73 -7.53
CA MET A 144 -7.23 -2.29 -7.77
C MET A 144 -6.16 -1.44 -7.06
N GLY A 145 -5.79 -1.78 -5.82
CA GLY A 145 -4.72 -1.09 -5.08
C GLY A 145 -3.33 -1.35 -5.64
N GLY A 146 -3.08 -2.52 -6.26
CA GLY A 146 -1.86 -2.80 -7.01
C GLY A 146 -1.73 -1.92 -8.25
N HIS A 147 -2.84 -1.74 -8.99
CA HIS A 147 -2.96 -0.72 -10.04
C HIS A 147 -2.65 0.66 -9.48
N GLY A 148 -3.37 1.09 -8.43
CA GLY A 148 -3.23 2.41 -7.83
C GLY A 148 -1.80 2.70 -7.36
N ALA A 149 -1.13 1.74 -6.74
CA ALA A 149 0.25 1.91 -6.27
C ALA A 149 1.23 2.21 -7.41
N LEU A 150 1.17 1.45 -8.51
CA LEU A 150 2.03 1.69 -9.67
C LEU A 150 1.59 2.93 -10.47
N TYR A 151 0.29 3.16 -10.59
CA TYR A 151 -0.26 4.33 -11.30
C TYR A 151 0.15 5.64 -10.62
N LEU A 152 -0.13 5.76 -9.32
CA LEU A 152 0.19 6.97 -8.55
C LEU A 152 1.70 7.23 -8.49
N SER A 153 2.51 6.22 -8.16
CA SER A 153 3.97 6.40 -8.07
C SER A 153 4.62 6.76 -9.40
N THR A 154 4.06 6.26 -10.52
CA THR A 154 4.58 6.60 -11.85
C THR A 154 4.20 8.02 -12.27
N ARG A 155 3.03 8.50 -11.89
CA ARG A 155 2.54 9.83 -12.22
C ARG A 155 3.08 10.91 -11.28
N HIS A 156 3.39 10.54 -10.04
CA HIS A 156 3.91 11.41 -8.98
C HIS A 156 5.27 10.91 -8.44
N PRO A 157 6.34 10.93 -9.27
CA PRO A 157 7.66 10.43 -8.89
C PRO A 157 8.32 11.25 -7.77
N ASP A 158 7.83 12.44 -7.51
CA ASP A 158 8.22 13.33 -6.42
C ASP A 158 7.62 12.93 -5.06
N LEU A 159 6.61 12.04 -5.05
CA LEU A 159 5.97 11.59 -3.81
C LEU A 159 6.49 10.26 -3.27
N PHE A 160 6.91 9.33 -4.11
CA PHE A 160 7.29 7.97 -3.72
C PHE A 160 8.66 7.57 -4.24
N CYS A 161 9.44 6.83 -3.43
CA CYS A 161 10.75 6.31 -3.85
C CYS A 161 10.72 4.86 -4.32
N ALA A 162 9.68 4.11 -3.98
CA ALA A 162 9.47 2.74 -4.41
C ALA A 162 7.98 2.37 -4.39
N ALA A 163 7.61 1.43 -5.25
CA ALA A 163 6.25 0.91 -5.33
C ALA A 163 6.21 -0.61 -5.53
N GLY A 164 5.12 -1.21 -5.04
CA GLY A 164 4.82 -2.62 -5.24
C GLY A 164 3.39 -2.87 -5.72
N SER A 165 3.15 -4.00 -6.39
CA SER A 165 1.83 -4.42 -6.86
C SER A 165 1.63 -5.91 -6.60
N MET A 166 0.62 -6.27 -5.82
CA MET A 166 0.17 -7.64 -5.59
C MET A 166 -1.07 -7.93 -6.41
N SER A 167 -1.02 -8.91 -7.31
CA SER A 167 -2.16 -9.25 -8.19
C SER A 167 -2.78 -8.02 -8.86
N GLY A 168 -1.95 -7.10 -9.36
CA GLY A 168 -2.40 -5.80 -9.85
C GLY A 168 -3.30 -5.89 -11.07
N ALA A 169 -4.39 -5.13 -11.08
CA ALA A 169 -5.29 -5.01 -12.24
C ALA A 169 -4.72 -3.96 -13.23
N LEU A 170 -3.60 -4.30 -13.86
CA LEU A 170 -2.70 -3.35 -14.53
C LEU A 170 -3.14 -2.93 -15.94
N ASP A 171 -4.20 -3.54 -16.48
CA ASP A 171 -4.76 -3.24 -17.79
C ASP A 171 -6.27 -2.95 -17.71
N VAL A 172 -6.66 -1.68 -17.67
CA VAL A 172 -8.07 -1.28 -17.61
C VAL A 172 -8.83 -1.45 -18.93
N GLU A 173 -8.14 -1.84 -20.00
CA GLU A 173 -8.78 -2.22 -21.28
C GLU A 173 -9.34 -3.64 -21.26
N LEU A 174 -9.06 -4.43 -20.20
CA LEU A 174 -9.49 -5.82 -19.98
C LEU A 174 -8.99 -6.84 -21.01
N LYS A 175 -8.06 -6.47 -21.89
CA LYS A 175 -7.62 -7.33 -22.99
C LYS A 175 -6.94 -8.62 -22.53
N ASN A 176 -6.28 -8.56 -21.39
CA ASN A 176 -5.43 -9.63 -20.87
C ASN A 176 -5.97 -10.27 -19.59
N TRP A 177 -7.20 -9.95 -19.17
CA TRP A 177 -7.79 -10.56 -17.98
C TRP A 177 -8.40 -11.92 -18.33
N ARG A 178 -8.16 -12.94 -17.50
CA ARG A 178 -8.77 -14.27 -17.66
C ARG A 178 -10.21 -14.27 -17.12
N LEU A 179 -11.11 -13.56 -17.80
CA LEU A 179 -12.51 -13.42 -17.43
C LEU A 179 -13.42 -14.26 -18.34
N ASP A 180 -14.50 -14.77 -17.77
CA ASP A 180 -15.65 -15.20 -18.56
C ASP A 180 -16.45 -14.01 -19.14
N ALA A 181 -17.45 -14.31 -19.97
CA ALA A 181 -18.25 -13.26 -20.62
C ALA A 181 -19.02 -12.37 -19.62
N ASN A 182 -19.43 -12.91 -18.48
CA ASN A 182 -20.15 -12.15 -17.46
C ASN A 182 -19.20 -11.24 -16.68
N GLY A 183 -18.03 -11.75 -16.27
CA GLY A 183 -16.97 -10.97 -15.65
C GLY A 183 -16.53 -9.81 -16.54
N TYR A 184 -16.29 -10.09 -17.84
CA TYR A 184 -15.94 -9.04 -18.80
C TYR A 184 -17.02 -7.93 -18.87
N LYS A 185 -18.29 -8.28 -19.01
CA LYS A 185 -19.40 -7.31 -19.03
C LYS A 185 -19.47 -6.48 -17.75
N THR A 186 -19.28 -7.12 -16.61
CA THR A 186 -19.33 -6.46 -15.30
C THR A 186 -18.23 -5.42 -15.19
N PHE A 187 -16.97 -5.80 -15.40
CA PHE A 187 -15.85 -4.87 -15.32
C PHE A 187 -15.92 -3.78 -16.38
N ARG A 188 -16.34 -4.13 -17.61
CA ARG A 188 -16.54 -3.16 -18.68
C ARG A 188 -17.51 -2.06 -18.27
N LYS A 189 -18.66 -2.42 -17.71
CA LYS A 189 -19.66 -1.47 -17.21
C LYS A 189 -19.09 -0.56 -16.11
N LEU A 190 -18.40 -1.15 -15.15
CA LEU A 190 -17.77 -0.40 -14.03
C LEU A 190 -16.71 0.59 -14.53
N PHE A 191 -15.91 0.19 -15.52
CA PHE A 191 -14.96 1.13 -16.14
C PHE A 191 -15.65 2.23 -16.95
N GLU A 192 -16.75 1.93 -17.63
CA GLU A 192 -17.56 2.96 -18.31
C GLU A 192 -18.13 3.99 -17.34
N GLU A 193 -18.49 3.60 -16.12
CA GLU A 193 -18.99 4.51 -15.07
C GLU A 193 -17.90 5.48 -14.56
N ILE A 194 -16.63 5.09 -14.57
CA ILE A 194 -15.53 5.93 -14.05
C ILE A 194 -14.65 6.53 -15.14
N LEU A 195 -14.55 5.93 -16.33
CA LEU A 195 -13.69 6.41 -17.43
C LEU A 195 -14.49 6.95 -18.60
N GLY A 196 -15.83 6.71 -18.64
CA GLY A 196 -16.70 7.05 -19.74
C GLY A 196 -16.83 5.93 -20.77
N ALA A 197 -17.82 6.04 -21.65
CA ALA A 197 -18.13 5.02 -22.66
C ALA A 197 -17.08 4.95 -23.79
N ASP A 198 -16.33 6.03 -24.01
CA ASP A 198 -15.27 6.07 -25.03
C ASP A 198 -14.00 5.38 -24.52
N SER A 199 -13.85 4.12 -24.89
CA SER A 199 -12.67 3.32 -24.50
C SER A 199 -11.38 3.70 -25.22
N THR A 200 -11.39 4.62 -26.17
CA THR A 200 -10.17 5.11 -26.82
C THR A 200 -9.26 5.87 -25.82
N SER A 201 -9.85 6.37 -24.74
CA SER A 201 -9.11 7.04 -23.65
C SER A 201 -8.53 6.08 -22.61
N TYR A 202 -8.95 4.80 -22.55
CA TYR A 202 -8.54 3.84 -21.51
C TYR A 202 -7.04 3.54 -21.46
N PRO A 203 -6.30 3.49 -22.59
CA PRO A 203 -4.87 3.20 -22.56
C PRO A 203 -4.06 4.11 -21.62
N GLN A 204 -4.45 5.37 -21.45
CA GLN A 204 -3.74 6.31 -20.56
C GLN A 204 -3.88 5.96 -19.07
N PHE A 205 -4.91 5.18 -18.70
CA PHE A 205 -5.15 4.72 -17.35
C PHE A 205 -4.59 3.31 -17.08
N SER A 206 -4.17 2.58 -18.12
CA SER A 206 -3.57 1.25 -17.99
C SER A 206 -2.10 1.37 -17.58
N VAL A 207 -1.75 0.77 -16.45
CA VAL A 207 -0.37 0.78 -15.90
C VAL A 207 0.62 0.15 -16.87
N ILE A 208 0.22 -0.89 -17.61
CA ILE A 208 1.09 -1.53 -18.62
C ILE A 208 1.60 -0.53 -19.68
N ASN A 209 0.86 0.54 -19.94
CA ASN A 209 1.24 1.56 -20.92
C ASN A 209 2.15 2.66 -20.31
N LEU A 210 2.43 2.60 -19.01
CA LEU A 210 3.31 3.54 -18.32
C LEU A 210 4.75 3.02 -18.16
N ALA A 211 5.10 1.88 -18.75
CA ALA A 211 6.42 1.23 -18.60
C ALA A 211 7.60 2.16 -18.96
N ASP A 212 7.48 2.97 -20.01
CA ASP A 212 8.53 3.91 -20.40
C ASP A 212 8.66 5.08 -19.43
N LYS A 213 7.53 5.53 -18.85
CA LYS A 213 7.53 6.55 -17.79
C LYS A 213 8.14 6.00 -16.49
N MET A 214 7.89 4.74 -16.15
CA MET A 214 8.54 4.05 -15.03
C MET A 214 10.05 4.02 -15.18
N LYS A 215 10.54 3.73 -16.39
CA LYS A 215 11.97 3.78 -16.72
C LYS A 215 12.54 5.18 -16.51
N ALA A 216 11.88 6.20 -17.03
CA ALA A 216 12.32 7.59 -16.91
C ALA A 216 12.38 8.06 -15.47
N ASN A 217 11.45 7.62 -14.62
CA ASN A 217 11.39 7.98 -13.20
C ASN A 217 12.49 7.30 -12.36
N GLY A 218 12.93 6.09 -12.74
CA GLY A 218 14.03 5.38 -12.09
C GLY A 218 13.77 4.88 -10.67
N PHE A 219 12.51 4.88 -10.19
CA PHE A 219 12.19 4.36 -8.85
C PHE A 219 12.14 2.82 -8.82
N LYS A 220 12.19 2.24 -7.62
CA LYS A 220 12.25 0.78 -7.45
C LYS A 220 10.87 0.15 -7.49
N LEU A 221 10.76 -0.97 -8.21
CA LEU A 221 9.49 -1.65 -8.48
C LEU A 221 9.53 -3.10 -8.04
N MET A 222 8.41 -3.59 -7.47
CA MET A 222 8.14 -5.00 -7.22
C MET A 222 6.75 -5.36 -7.73
N ILE A 223 6.64 -6.46 -8.48
CA ILE A 223 5.40 -7.00 -9.01
C ILE A 223 5.28 -8.45 -8.55
N ASP A 224 4.13 -8.82 -8.01
CA ASP A 224 3.86 -10.15 -7.47
C ASP A 224 2.45 -10.59 -7.88
N CYS A 225 2.30 -11.80 -8.44
CA CYS A 225 0.99 -12.32 -8.85
C CYS A 225 0.92 -13.84 -8.77
N GLY A 226 -0.23 -14.36 -8.34
CA GLY A 226 -0.49 -15.81 -8.31
C GLY A 226 -0.67 -16.40 -9.71
N THR A 227 -0.18 -17.63 -9.92
CA THR A 227 -0.27 -18.31 -11.23
C THR A 227 -1.71 -18.70 -11.61
N GLU A 228 -2.60 -18.87 -10.62
CA GLU A 228 -4.02 -19.13 -10.80
C GLU A 228 -4.88 -17.86 -10.77
N ASP A 229 -4.25 -16.68 -10.62
CA ASP A 229 -4.95 -15.40 -10.59
C ASP A 229 -5.48 -15.02 -11.97
N PHE A 230 -6.71 -14.51 -12.04
CA PHE A 230 -7.28 -14.06 -13.32
C PHE A 230 -6.59 -12.80 -13.89
N LEU A 231 -5.77 -12.13 -13.07
CA LEU A 231 -4.96 -10.97 -13.45
C LEU A 231 -3.49 -11.32 -13.76
N ILE A 232 -3.13 -12.60 -13.85
CA ILE A 232 -1.73 -12.99 -14.08
C ILE A 232 -1.19 -12.42 -15.41
N GLU A 233 -1.99 -12.40 -16.47
CA GLU A 233 -1.51 -11.96 -17.79
C GLU A 233 -1.18 -10.46 -17.86
N PRO A 234 -1.98 -9.50 -17.33
CA PRO A 234 -1.55 -8.11 -17.28
C PRO A 234 -0.28 -7.89 -16.42
N ASN A 235 -0.04 -8.72 -15.38
CA ASN A 235 1.20 -8.66 -14.60
C ASN A 235 2.40 -9.17 -15.40
N ARG A 236 2.26 -10.28 -16.16
CA ARG A 236 3.25 -10.79 -17.11
C ARG A 236 3.54 -9.79 -18.22
N GLU A 237 2.51 -9.13 -18.73
CA GLU A 237 2.65 -8.12 -19.79
C GLU A 237 3.46 -6.91 -19.30
N LEU A 238 3.20 -6.39 -18.10
CA LEU A 238 4.01 -5.33 -17.54
C LEU A 238 5.46 -5.80 -17.35
N HIS A 239 5.68 -6.98 -16.75
CA HIS A 239 7.02 -7.58 -16.59
C HIS A 239 7.77 -7.65 -17.93
N ARG A 240 7.11 -8.17 -18.96
CA ARG A 240 7.70 -8.26 -20.32
C ARG A 240 8.11 -6.88 -20.87
N ARG A 241 7.26 -5.85 -20.70
CA ARG A 241 7.57 -4.48 -21.14
C ARG A 241 8.73 -3.86 -20.38
N LEU A 242 8.79 -4.09 -19.06
CA LEU A 242 9.88 -3.60 -18.22
C LEU A 242 11.22 -4.29 -18.56
N LEU A 243 11.19 -5.58 -18.89
CA LEU A 243 12.37 -6.28 -19.43
C LEU A 243 12.80 -5.71 -20.78
N TYR A 244 11.85 -5.50 -21.68
CA TYR A 244 12.14 -4.98 -23.03
C TYR A 244 12.76 -3.59 -22.99
N ASN A 245 12.27 -2.70 -22.13
CA ASN A 245 12.81 -1.36 -22.01
C ASN A 245 13.96 -1.24 -20.99
N HIS A 246 14.45 -2.39 -20.43
CA HIS A 246 15.55 -2.45 -19.46
C HIS A 246 15.27 -1.67 -18.15
N THR A 247 14.04 -1.70 -17.63
CA THR A 247 13.70 -1.15 -16.32
C THR A 247 13.97 -2.19 -15.24
N PRO A 248 14.89 -1.94 -14.28
CA PRO A 248 15.12 -2.85 -13.16
C PRO A 248 13.89 -2.98 -12.27
N HIS A 249 13.46 -4.20 -11.98
CA HIS A 249 12.33 -4.50 -11.12
C HIS A 249 12.40 -5.92 -10.56
N ASP A 250 11.79 -6.15 -9.40
CA ASP A 250 11.58 -7.48 -8.86
C ASP A 250 10.24 -8.02 -9.39
N TYR A 251 10.24 -9.28 -9.87
CA TYR A 251 9.05 -9.96 -10.35
C TYR A 251 8.92 -11.33 -9.70
N ILE A 252 7.76 -11.62 -9.12
CA ILE A 252 7.47 -12.87 -8.43
C ILE A 252 6.19 -13.48 -8.99
N GLU A 253 6.26 -14.73 -9.42
CA GLU A 253 5.11 -15.61 -9.61
C GLU A 253 5.21 -16.78 -8.64
N ARG A 254 4.09 -17.13 -8.00
CA ARG A 254 3.99 -18.31 -7.13
C ARG A 254 2.60 -18.92 -7.23
N PRO A 255 2.40 -20.21 -6.86
CA PRO A 255 1.07 -20.80 -6.78
C PRO A 255 0.13 -19.97 -5.91
N GLY A 256 -1.11 -19.81 -6.36
CA GLY A 256 -2.16 -19.07 -5.67
C GLY A 256 -3.04 -18.25 -6.61
N ALA A 257 -4.22 -17.88 -6.12
CA ALA A 257 -5.26 -17.18 -6.85
C ALA A 257 -5.52 -15.79 -6.25
N HIS A 258 -6.54 -15.09 -6.74
CA HIS A 258 -6.95 -13.73 -6.31
C HIS A 258 -7.65 -13.76 -4.95
N THR A 259 -6.89 -14.02 -3.87
CA THR A 259 -7.44 -14.27 -2.54
C THR A 259 -6.64 -13.60 -1.43
N TRP A 260 -7.29 -13.38 -0.29
CA TRP A 260 -6.65 -12.85 0.92
C TRP A 260 -5.51 -13.73 1.45
N ASP A 261 -5.60 -15.06 1.29
CA ASP A 261 -4.52 -15.98 1.65
C ASP A 261 -3.25 -15.70 0.83
N TYR A 262 -3.41 -15.45 -0.48
CA TYR A 262 -2.29 -15.07 -1.33
C TYR A 262 -1.68 -13.75 -0.89
N TRP A 263 -2.49 -12.70 -0.73
CA TRP A 263 -2.00 -11.36 -0.39
C TRP A 263 -1.38 -11.27 1.00
N GLN A 264 -1.92 -12.03 1.97
CA GLN A 264 -1.30 -12.17 3.28
C GLN A 264 0.12 -12.70 3.19
N ASN A 265 0.37 -13.70 2.34
CA ASN A 265 1.69 -14.30 2.15
C ASN A 265 2.61 -13.42 1.28
N ALA A 266 2.07 -12.57 0.41
CA ALA A 266 2.81 -11.66 -0.44
C ALA A 266 3.29 -10.39 0.30
N LEU A 267 2.44 -9.81 1.16
CA LEU A 267 2.71 -8.52 1.82
C LEU A 267 4.04 -8.46 2.58
N PRO A 268 4.47 -9.47 3.36
CA PRO A 268 5.78 -9.44 4.03
C PRO A 268 6.97 -9.29 3.07
N SER A 269 6.93 -9.92 1.89
CA SER A 269 7.96 -9.78 0.86
C SER A 269 7.98 -8.36 0.29
N HIS A 270 6.80 -7.77 0.04
CA HIS A 270 6.67 -6.37 -0.39
C HIS A 270 7.24 -5.40 0.66
N VAL A 271 6.87 -5.57 1.93
CA VAL A 271 7.38 -4.70 2.99
C VAL A 271 8.90 -4.85 3.15
N LEU A 272 9.44 -6.05 3.04
CA LEU A 272 10.89 -6.27 3.05
C LEU A 272 11.60 -5.53 1.90
N PHE A 273 11.09 -5.68 0.67
CA PHE A 273 11.62 -4.98 -0.50
C PHE A 273 11.60 -3.46 -0.30
N LEU A 274 10.44 -2.90 0.06
CA LEU A 274 10.26 -1.46 0.25
C LEU A 274 11.15 -0.92 1.38
N THR A 275 11.28 -1.65 2.48
CA THR A 275 12.14 -1.23 3.60
C THR A 275 13.63 -1.32 3.27
N ASN A 276 14.05 -2.21 2.39
CA ASN A 276 15.42 -2.22 1.89
C ASN A 276 15.73 -0.96 1.08
N VAL A 277 14.77 -0.46 0.29
CA VAL A 277 14.91 0.84 -0.39
C VAL A 277 14.99 1.99 0.63
N LEU A 278 14.12 2.00 1.64
CA LEU A 278 14.15 3.01 2.71
C LEU A 278 15.48 2.99 3.47
N ARG A 279 16.07 1.82 3.75
CA ARG A 279 17.39 1.68 4.36
C ARG A 279 18.48 2.25 3.46
N SER A 280 18.45 1.96 2.17
CA SER A 280 19.42 2.50 1.21
C SER A 280 19.35 4.02 1.09
N ASN A 281 18.17 4.61 1.35
CA ASN A 281 17.97 6.05 1.41
C ASN A 281 18.37 6.68 2.77
N GLY A 282 18.76 5.86 3.77
CA GLY A 282 19.17 6.33 5.09
C GLY A 282 18.02 6.86 5.96
N VAL A 283 16.78 6.49 5.68
CA VAL A 283 15.59 7.05 6.38
C VAL A 283 14.94 6.11 7.40
N MET A 284 15.48 4.90 7.60
CA MET A 284 14.96 3.95 8.58
C MET A 284 15.28 4.39 10.02
N VAL A 285 14.25 4.36 10.88
CA VAL A 285 14.42 4.61 12.32
C VAL A 285 14.87 3.30 12.99
N PRO A 286 16.00 3.30 13.73
CA PRO A 286 16.39 2.13 14.53
C PRO A 286 15.30 1.80 15.57
N LYS A 287 15.02 0.51 15.78
CA LYS A 287 14.20 0.12 16.93
C LYS A 287 14.94 0.55 18.21
N ILE A 288 14.19 1.19 19.12
CA ILE A 288 14.70 1.39 20.48
C ILE A 288 14.76 -0.02 21.08
N SER A 289 15.95 -0.59 21.19
CA SER A 289 16.13 -1.83 21.94
C SER A 289 15.64 -1.57 23.36
N ALA A 290 14.68 -2.36 23.85
CA ALA A 290 14.39 -2.40 25.26
C ALA A 290 15.70 -2.82 25.93
N ASN A 291 16.38 -1.88 26.60
CA ASN A 291 17.53 -2.22 27.41
C ASN A 291 17.05 -3.21 28.47
N HIS A 292 17.44 -4.45 28.32
CA HIS A 292 17.42 -5.42 29.40
C HIS A 292 18.47 -4.99 30.42
N ASN A 293 18.08 -4.12 31.36
CA ASN A 293 18.80 -3.90 32.61
C ASN A 293 18.17 -4.75 33.71
#